data_f6081240fb20b4539b76472710cf8492
#
_entry.id   f6081240fb20b4539b76472710cf8492
#
_cell.length_a   1.000
_cell.length_b   1.000
_cell.length_c   1.000
_cell.angle_alpha   90.00
_cell.angle_beta   90.00
_cell.angle_gamma   90.00
#
_symmetry.space_group_name_H-M   'P 1'
#
loop_
_entity.id
_entity.type
_entity.pdbx_description
1 polymer ?
#
loop_
_entity_poly.entity_id
_entity_poly.type
_entity_poly.pdbx_seq_one_letter_code
_entity_poly.pdbx_strand_id
1 'polypeptide(L)'
;DVLYTEIAIADDGIGIFNSIRQYADQQLHIKMDTAQARMELYKGKFTASPESHSGEGIFFTSKMLAQFALWSEDVVYSNRCDDEAKFVRSHLIAYYTKLNHIGTMVQMKLENDTKRTAREVFDMFAPLGEGVVKTLIPMKEFCRQGEPVARSQARRIVSRLEEFKEVIFDFSEIDFMGQGFADEIFRVFQNRHPDIVLTVNNANEEVAGMIQHVKSNGNH
;
A
#
# COMPACT_ATOMS: atom_id res chain seq x y z
N ASP A 1 18.58 -9.95 23.14
CA ASP A 1 17.92 -8.69 22.78
C ASP A 1 18.22 -8.38 21.31
N VAL A 2 17.19 -8.09 20.54
CA VAL A 2 17.35 -7.68 19.14
C VAL A 2 17.84 -6.23 19.10
N LEU A 3 18.96 -5.99 18.42
CA LEU A 3 19.51 -4.66 18.21
C LEU A 3 19.00 -4.08 16.90
N TYR A 4 18.66 -2.80 16.92
CA TYR A 4 18.18 -2.08 15.76
C TYR A 4 19.05 -0.87 15.46
N THR A 5 19.19 -0.55 14.18
CA THR A 5 19.64 0.76 13.71
C THR A 5 18.42 1.56 13.27
N GLU A 6 18.26 2.77 13.82
CA GLU A 6 17.16 3.67 13.49
C GLU A 6 17.71 4.87 12.71
N ILE A 7 17.02 5.22 11.63
CA ILE A 7 17.36 6.35 10.75
C ILE A 7 16.09 7.16 10.54
N ALA A 8 16.19 8.47 10.72
CA ALA A 8 15.12 9.40 10.37
C ALA A 8 15.66 10.43 9.37
N ILE A 9 14.88 10.68 8.33
CA ILE A 9 15.18 11.68 7.29
C ILE A 9 13.94 12.54 7.14
N ALA A 10 14.12 13.86 7.13
CA ALA A 10 13.03 14.80 6.90
C ALA A 10 13.45 15.85 5.88
N ASP A 11 12.50 16.30 5.10
CA ASP A 11 12.64 17.42 4.16
C ASP A 11 11.59 18.50 4.44
N ASP A 12 11.78 19.66 3.88
CA ASP A 12 10.88 20.81 3.90
C ASP A 12 10.19 21.05 2.55
N GLY A 13 10.10 20.01 1.71
CA GLY A 13 9.47 20.03 0.41
C GLY A 13 7.94 20.15 0.48
N ILE A 14 7.31 19.93 -0.67
CA ILE A 14 5.83 20.01 -0.78
C ILE A 14 5.09 18.82 -0.16
N GLY A 15 5.80 17.81 0.27
CA GLY A 15 5.25 16.56 0.81
C GLY A 15 4.91 15.53 -0.26
N ILE A 16 5.15 14.25 0.06
CA ILE A 16 5.01 13.16 -0.91
C ILE A 16 3.56 13.00 -1.39
N PHE A 17 2.58 13.08 -0.50
CA PHE A 17 1.18 12.90 -0.90
C PHE A 17 0.68 14.05 -1.76
N ASN A 18 1.15 15.27 -1.49
CA ASN A 18 0.85 16.42 -2.33
C ASN A 18 1.50 16.27 -3.72
N SER A 19 2.75 15.81 -3.79
CA SER A 19 3.43 15.51 -5.05
C SER A 19 2.67 14.48 -5.89
N ILE A 20 2.21 13.39 -5.27
CA ILE A 20 1.41 12.35 -5.91
C ILE A 20 0.10 12.93 -6.46
N ARG A 21 -0.63 13.72 -5.64
CA ARG A 21 -1.91 14.32 -6.05
C ARG A 21 -1.74 15.31 -7.20
N GLN A 22 -0.71 16.15 -7.15
CA GLN A 22 -0.42 17.12 -8.22
C GLN A 22 -0.11 16.40 -9.54
N TYR A 23 0.74 15.37 -9.50
CA TYR A 23 1.04 14.58 -10.68
C TYR A 23 -0.21 13.87 -11.23
N ALA A 24 -1.01 13.25 -10.38
CA ALA A 24 -2.24 12.57 -10.77
C ALA A 24 -3.23 13.53 -11.45
N ASP A 25 -3.41 14.73 -10.90
CA ASP A 25 -4.32 15.73 -11.48
C ASP A 25 -3.78 16.29 -12.81
N GLN A 26 -2.50 16.65 -12.87
CA GLN A 26 -1.90 17.33 -14.02
C GLN A 26 -1.59 16.40 -15.19
N GLN A 27 -1.09 15.20 -14.92
CA GLN A 27 -0.59 14.28 -15.95
C GLN A 27 -1.55 13.12 -16.26
N LEU A 28 -2.26 12.61 -15.24
CA LEU A 28 -3.16 11.49 -15.41
C LEU A 28 -4.63 11.93 -15.49
N HIS A 29 -4.94 13.19 -15.20
CA HIS A 29 -6.29 13.75 -15.11
C HIS A 29 -7.19 13.01 -14.09
N ILE A 30 -6.55 12.52 -13.02
CA ILE A 30 -7.20 11.80 -11.91
C ILE A 30 -7.15 12.65 -10.66
N LYS A 31 -8.32 13.00 -10.12
CA LYS A 31 -8.40 13.65 -8.82
C LYS A 31 -8.29 12.62 -7.70
N MET A 32 -7.31 12.81 -6.83
CA MET A 32 -7.07 11.96 -5.66
C MET A 32 -7.12 12.79 -4.38
N ASP A 33 -7.71 12.21 -3.33
CA ASP A 33 -7.50 12.69 -1.96
C ASP A 33 -6.18 12.11 -1.37
N THR A 34 -5.80 12.59 -0.17
CA THR A 34 -4.55 12.15 0.47
C THR A 34 -4.59 10.66 0.83
N ALA A 35 -5.76 10.12 1.19
CA ALA A 35 -5.91 8.69 1.46
C ALA A 35 -5.68 7.84 0.20
N GLN A 36 -6.18 8.28 -0.95
CA GLN A 36 -5.93 7.64 -2.24
C GLN A 36 -4.45 7.73 -2.64
N ALA A 37 -3.80 8.88 -2.45
CA ALA A 37 -2.37 9.04 -2.69
C ALA A 37 -1.54 8.06 -1.83
N ARG A 38 -1.91 7.86 -0.56
CA ARG A 38 -1.30 6.86 0.31
C ARG A 38 -1.49 5.43 -0.21
N MET A 39 -2.67 5.11 -0.74
CA MET A 39 -2.94 3.78 -1.34
C MET A 39 -2.00 3.48 -2.51
N GLU A 40 -1.63 4.47 -3.32
CA GLU A 40 -0.70 4.28 -4.43
C GLU A 40 0.69 3.84 -3.96
N LEU A 41 1.16 4.30 -2.79
CA LEU A 41 2.43 3.84 -2.22
C LEU A 41 2.40 2.35 -1.83
N TYR A 42 1.27 1.83 -1.33
CA TYR A 42 1.13 0.40 -1.04
C TYR A 42 1.17 -0.45 -2.31
N LYS A 43 0.62 0.04 -3.43
CA LYS A 43 0.64 -0.66 -4.71
C LYS A 43 2.05 -0.77 -5.28
N GLY A 44 2.89 0.26 -5.14
CA GLY A 44 4.33 0.17 -5.37
C GLY A 44 4.84 0.54 -6.75
N LYS A 45 4.02 1.12 -7.63
CA LYS A 45 4.43 1.58 -8.99
C LYS A 45 4.20 3.06 -9.25
N PHE A 46 3.66 3.80 -8.29
CA PHE A 46 3.37 5.21 -8.51
C PHE A 46 4.63 6.06 -8.37
N THR A 47 4.90 6.90 -9.36
CA THR A 47 5.91 7.95 -9.29
C THR A 47 5.36 9.25 -9.85
N ALA A 48 5.75 10.36 -9.23
CA ALA A 48 5.49 11.70 -9.73
C ALA A 48 6.60 12.18 -10.72
N SER A 49 7.61 11.35 -10.99
CA SER A 49 8.73 11.65 -11.88
C SER A 49 9.13 10.40 -12.68
N PRO A 50 8.28 9.90 -13.59
CA PRO A 50 8.53 8.64 -14.31
C PRO A 50 9.78 8.67 -15.19
N GLU A 51 10.23 9.86 -15.59
CA GLU A 51 11.47 10.05 -16.36
C GLU A 51 12.74 9.73 -15.55
N SER A 52 12.66 9.83 -14.22
CA SER A 52 13.80 9.69 -13.31
C SER A 52 13.68 8.51 -12.36
N HIS A 53 12.46 8.05 -12.10
CA HIS A 53 12.16 7.07 -11.04
C HIS A 53 11.09 6.07 -11.49
N SER A 54 11.29 4.78 -11.18
CA SER A 54 10.30 3.73 -11.43
C SER A 54 9.11 3.73 -10.43
N GLY A 55 9.20 4.52 -9.35
CA GLY A 55 8.21 4.51 -8.26
C GLY A 55 8.36 3.34 -7.28
N GLU A 56 9.33 2.46 -7.49
CA GLU A 56 9.49 1.20 -6.75
C GLU A 56 10.32 1.34 -5.47
N GLY A 57 11.08 2.45 -5.31
CA GLY A 57 12.04 2.63 -4.22
C GLY A 57 11.39 2.54 -2.83
N ILE A 58 10.31 3.28 -2.59
CA ILE A 58 9.58 3.26 -1.32
C ILE A 58 8.99 1.89 -1.06
N PHE A 59 8.41 1.26 -2.09
CA PHE A 59 7.83 -0.07 -1.99
C PHE A 59 8.86 -1.09 -1.50
N PHE A 60 10.00 -1.23 -2.20
CA PHE A 60 11.04 -2.18 -1.82
C PHE A 60 11.65 -1.86 -0.46
N THR A 61 11.98 -0.59 -0.17
CA THR A 61 12.51 -0.18 1.13
C THR A 61 11.55 -0.56 2.27
N SER A 62 10.25 -0.34 2.08
CA SER A 62 9.25 -0.72 3.08
C SER A 62 9.15 -2.23 3.32
N LYS A 63 9.46 -3.06 2.31
CA LYS A 63 9.46 -4.53 2.44
C LYS A 63 10.76 -5.08 3.01
N MET A 64 11.86 -4.34 2.87
CA MET A 64 13.18 -4.72 3.38
C MET A 64 13.33 -4.52 4.89
N LEU A 65 12.77 -3.44 5.41
CA LEU A 65 13.02 -2.98 6.78
C LEU A 65 12.09 -3.64 7.80
N ALA A 66 12.57 -3.81 9.02
CA ALA A 66 11.77 -4.28 10.14
C ALA A 66 10.60 -3.32 10.41
N GLN A 67 10.88 -2.01 10.29
CA GLN A 67 9.87 -0.97 10.33
C GLN A 67 10.23 0.13 9.36
N PHE A 68 9.25 0.54 8.57
CA PHE A 68 9.30 1.70 7.69
C PHE A 68 8.04 2.51 7.90
N ALA A 69 8.20 3.80 8.19
CA ALA A 69 7.09 4.71 8.25
C ALA A 69 7.44 6.01 7.54
N LEU A 70 6.48 6.57 6.85
CA LEU A 70 6.57 7.81 6.13
C LEU A 70 5.40 8.69 6.57
N TRP A 71 5.70 9.90 6.99
CA TRP A 71 4.73 10.89 7.40
C TRP A 71 4.82 12.14 6.52
N SER A 72 3.68 12.60 6.05
CA SER A 72 3.54 13.85 5.32
C SER A 72 2.11 14.38 5.50
N GLU A 73 1.93 15.68 5.63
CA GLU A 73 0.66 16.28 6.04
C GLU A 73 0.19 15.64 7.38
N ASP A 74 -1.00 15.10 7.45
CA ASP A 74 -1.59 14.41 8.63
C ASP A 74 -1.70 12.90 8.39
N VAL A 75 -1.03 12.38 7.37
CA VAL A 75 -1.17 10.99 6.94
C VAL A 75 0.13 10.24 7.10
N VAL A 76 0.04 9.04 7.62
CA VAL A 76 1.15 8.10 7.78
C VAL A 76 0.96 6.92 6.82
N TYR A 77 2.02 6.57 6.13
CA TYR A 77 2.21 5.28 5.46
C TYR A 77 3.16 4.44 6.30
N SER A 78 2.83 3.19 6.59
CA SER A 78 3.70 2.29 7.34
C SER A 78 3.60 0.86 6.81
N ASN A 79 4.70 0.12 6.88
CA ASN A 79 4.70 -1.32 6.59
C ASN A 79 4.15 -2.17 7.75
N ARG A 80 3.82 -1.54 8.89
CA ARG A 80 3.21 -2.18 10.07
C ARG A 80 2.04 -1.35 10.56
N CYS A 81 0.84 -1.92 10.52
CA CYS A 81 -0.38 -1.25 10.95
C CYS A 81 -0.39 -0.85 12.43
N ASP A 82 0.23 -1.66 13.28
CA ASP A 82 0.19 -1.50 14.74
C ASP A 82 1.09 -0.39 15.29
N ASP A 83 2.05 0.07 14.48
CA ASP A 83 3.10 0.99 14.91
C ASP A 83 2.81 2.46 14.57
N GLU A 84 1.71 2.76 13.88
CA GLU A 84 1.37 4.15 13.50
C GLU A 84 1.24 5.07 14.73
N ALA A 85 0.55 4.57 15.77
CA ALA A 85 0.39 5.34 17.01
C ALA A 85 1.71 5.53 17.76
N LYS A 86 2.66 4.61 17.65
CA LYS A 86 4.00 4.72 18.24
C LYS A 86 4.87 5.69 17.43
N PHE A 87 4.75 5.64 16.10
CA PHE A 87 5.43 6.58 15.22
C PHE A 87 5.00 8.02 15.50
N VAL A 88 3.68 8.28 15.55
CA VAL A 88 3.12 9.60 15.86
C VAL A 88 3.53 10.12 17.26
N ARG A 89 3.80 9.23 18.20
CA ARG A 89 4.26 9.57 19.56
C ARG A 89 5.77 9.77 19.67
N SER A 90 6.54 9.55 18.60
CA SER A 90 7.98 9.71 18.68
C SER A 90 8.35 11.17 18.96
N HIS A 91 9.35 11.38 19.81
CA HIS A 91 9.85 12.70 20.19
C HIS A 91 10.34 13.51 18.98
N LEU A 92 10.75 12.82 17.90
CA LEU A 92 11.17 13.44 16.65
C LEU A 92 10.01 14.15 15.94
N ILE A 93 8.83 13.54 15.88
CA ILE A 93 7.64 14.18 15.28
C ILE A 93 7.25 15.41 16.06
N ALA A 94 7.24 15.33 17.41
CA ALA A 94 6.95 16.49 18.27
C ALA A 94 7.95 17.62 18.06
N TYR A 95 9.20 17.31 17.76
CA TYR A 95 10.22 18.30 17.44
C TYR A 95 9.99 18.96 16.08
N TYR A 96 9.73 18.16 15.04
CA TYR A 96 9.51 18.65 13.67
C TYR A 96 8.18 19.38 13.52
N THR A 97 7.12 18.97 14.22
CA THR A 97 5.84 19.72 14.24
C THR A 97 5.98 21.14 14.81
N LYS A 98 6.96 21.37 15.70
CA LYS A 98 7.27 22.71 16.18
C LYS A 98 7.93 23.61 15.14
N LEU A 99 8.54 23.05 14.11
CA LEU A 99 9.20 23.78 13.03
C LEU A 99 8.22 24.31 11.98
N ASN A 100 6.92 24.02 12.11
CA ASN A 100 5.81 24.47 11.24
C ASN A 100 5.94 24.17 9.75
N HIS A 101 6.94 23.41 9.31
CA HIS A 101 7.14 23.10 7.91
C HIS A 101 7.87 21.76 7.74
N ILE A 102 7.10 20.70 7.52
CA ILE A 102 7.67 19.40 7.15
C ILE A 102 7.00 18.97 5.86
N GLY A 103 7.80 18.76 4.82
CA GLY A 103 7.37 18.16 3.58
C GLY A 103 7.08 16.69 3.76
N THR A 104 8.15 15.90 3.94
CA THR A 104 8.06 14.47 4.20
C THR A 104 9.07 14.07 5.27
N MET A 105 8.66 13.20 6.17
CA MET A 105 9.52 12.55 7.14
C MET A 105 9.47 11.05 6.95
N VAL A 106 10.63 10.42 6.85
CA VAL A 106 10.79 8.96 6.76
C VAL A 106 11.51 8.47 7.99
N GLN A 107 10.96 7.48 8.65
CA GLN A 107 11.60 6.75 9.74
C GLN A 107 11.80 5.29 9.34
N MET A 108 13.01 4.80 9.52
CA MET A 108 13.44 3.47 9.15
C MET A 108 14.05 2.78 10.34
N LYS A 109 13.73 1.49 10.52
CA LYS A 109 14.29 0.63 11.55
C LYS A 109 14.80 -0.66 10.92
N LEU A 110 16.09 -0.84 10.97
CA LEU A 110 16.77 -2.03 10.49
C LEU A 110 17.14 -2.92 11.68
N GLU A 111 16.76 -4.17 11.62
CA GLU A 111 17.26 -5.20 12.53
C GLU A 111 18.71 -5.56 12.17
N ASN A 112 19.64 -5.37 13.12
CA ASN A 112 21.08 -5.47 12.83
C ASN A 112 21.54 -6.88 12.45
N ASP A 113 20.81 -7.91 12.86
CA ASP A 113 21.04 -9.31 12.54
C ASP A 113 20.01 -9.89 11.57
N THR A 114 19.33 -9.03 10.81
CA THR A 114 18.34 -9.47 9.83
C THR A 114 18.94 -10.43 8.82
N LYS A 115 18.25 -11.53 8.59
CA LYS A 115 18.59 -12.50 7.54
C LYS A 115 17.89 -12.21 6.22
N ARG A 116 16.98 -11.24 6.22
CA ARG A 116 16.26 -10.84 5.01
C ARG A 116 17.23 -10.14 4.04
N THR A 117 17.30 -10.63 2.83
CA THR A 117 18.16 -10.07 1.78
C THR A 117 17.34 -9.25 0.78
N ALA A 118 17.98 -8.25 0.16
CA ALA A 118 17.39 -7.49 -0.92
C ALA A 118 16.93 -8.41 -2.06
N ARG A 119 17.73 -9.42 -2.38
CA ARG A 119 17.43 -10.38 -3.43
C ARG A 119 16.12 -11.12 -3.19
N GLU A 120 15.88 -11.63 -1.98
CA GLU A 120 14.64 -12.33 -1.65
C GLU A 120 13.42 -11.43 -1.84
N VAL A 121 13.52 -10.16 -1.45
CA VAL A 121 12.42 -9.20 -1.62
C VAL A 121 12.22 -8.86 -3.10
N PHE A 122 13.29 -8.65 -3.85
CA PHE A 122 13.21 -8.41 -5.30
C PHE A 122 12.64 -9.63 -6.04
N ASP A 123 13.14 -10.84 -5.77
CA ASP A 123 12.66 -12.06 -6.40
C ASP A 123 11.16 -12.33 -6.12
N MET A 124 10.67 -11.86 -4.95
CA MET A 124 9.27 -11.99 -4.57
C MET A 124 8.33 -11.09 -5.40
N PHE A 125 8.72 -9.84 -5.67
CA PHE A 125 7.85 -8.83 -6.27
C PHE A 125 8.24 -8.42 -7.70
N ALA A 126 9.50 -8.59 -8.06
CA ALA A 126 10.07 -8.20 -9.35
C ALA A 126 11.06 -9.27 -9.84
N PRO A 127 10.58 -10.43 -10.30
CA PRO A 127 11.45 -11.44 -10.88
C PRO A 127 12.22 -10.87 -12.09
N LEU A 128 13.42 -11.39 -12.29
CA LEU A 128 14.44 -10.87 -13.22
C LEU A 128 13.88 -10.40 -14.57
N GLY A 129 14.08 -9.13 -14.85
CA GLY A 129 13.84 -8.51 -16.17
C GLY A 129 12.44 -7.89 -16.35
N GLU A 130 11.53 -7.98 -15.39
CA GLU A 130 10.14 -7.55 -15.58
C GLU A 130 9.69 -6.34 -14.73
N GLY A 131 10.57 -5.81 -13.87
CA GLY A 131 10.18 -4.80 -12.87
C GLY A 131 9.19 -5.37 -11.84
N VAL A 132 8.52 -4.52 -11.07
CA VAL A 132 7.50 -4.96 -10.09
C VAL A 132 6.26 -5.47 -10.82
N VAL A 133 6.08 -6.78 -10.84
CA VAL A 133 4.92 -7.45 -11.48
C VAL A 133 3.90 -7.95 -10.46
N LYS A 134 4.26 -7.96 -9.18
CA LYS A 134 3.45 -8.47 -8.08
C LYS A 134 3.30 -7.44 -7.00
N THR A 135 2.10 -7.26 -6.48
CA THR A 135 1.81 -6.35 -5.37
C THR A 135 1.05 -7.03 -4.25
N LEU A 136 1.17 -6.48 -3.05
CA LEU A 136 0.45 -6.92 -1.86
C LEU A 136 -0.37 -5.76 -1.31
N ILE A 137 -1.68 -5.95 -1.26
CA ILE A 137 -2.68 -4.99 -0.80
C ILE A 137 -3.12 -5.35 0.61
N PRO A 138 -2.64 -4.68 1.65
CA PRO A 138 -3.11 -4.88 3.03
C PRO A 138 -4.51 -4.27 3.18
N MET A 139 -5.55 -5.09 3.15
CA MET A 139 -6.94 -4.65 3.11
C MET A 139 -7.31 -3.76 4.29
N LYS A 140 -6.78 -4.03 5.48
CA LYS A 140 -6.95 -3.18 6.67
C LYS A 140 -6.56 -1.72 6.40
N GLU A 141 -5.45 -1.49 5.69
CA GLU A 141 -4.97 -0.14 5.39
C GLU A 141 -5.87 0.61 4.41
N PHE A 142 -6.53 -0.11 3.53
CA PHE A 142 -7.44 0.43 2.53
C PHE A 142 -8.86 0.63 3.07
N CYS A 143 -9.20 -0.06 4.15
CA CYS A 143 -10.54 -0.04 4.77
C CYS A 143 -10.57 0.65 6.15
N ARG A 144 -9.58 1.48 6.49
CA ARG A 144 -9.48 2.17 7.79
C ARG A 144 -10.70 2.98 8.20
N GLN A 145 -11.49 3.46 7.26
CA GLN A 145 -12.67 4.30 7.52
C GLN A 145 -13.96 3.48 7.67
N GLY A 146 -13.86 2.17 7.77
CA GLY A 146 -14.99 1.27 7.93
C GLY A 146 -14.78 -0.07 7.23
N GLU A 147 -15.74 -0.96 7.41
CA GLU A 147 -15.72 -2.30 6.81
C GLU A 147 -15.73 -2.23 5.27
N PRO A 148 -15.14 -3.21 4.58
CA PRO A 148 -15.12 -3.32 3.13
C PRO A 148 -16.50 -3.75 2.58
N VAL A 149 -17.42 -2.80 2.45
CA VAL A 149 -18.82 -3.08 2.08
C VAL A 149 -19.18 -2.56 0.70
N ALA A 150 -18.76 -1.34 0.38
CA ALA A 150 -19.24 -0.63 -0.79
C ALA A 150 -18.44 -0.93 -2.07
N ARG A 151 -19.13 -1.08 -3.21
CA ARG A 151 -18.49 -1.16 -4.54
C ARG A 151 -17.53 -0.02 -4.83
N SER A 152 -17.87 1.20 -4.38
CA SER A 152 -17.01 2.37 -4.60
C SER A 152 -15.67 2.27 -3.87
N GLN A 153 -15.64 1.66 -2.69
CA GLN A 153 -14.38 1.36 -1.99
C GLN A 153 -13.54 0.37 -2.80
N ALA A 154 -14.15 -0.74 -3.24
CA ALA A 154 -13.50 -1.75 -4.06
C ALA A 154 -12.90 -1.15 -5.34
N ARG A 155 -13.65 -0.30 -6.07
CA ARG A 155 -13.17 0.37 -7.28
C ARG A 155 -11.92 1.22 -7.05
N ARG A 156 -11.84 1.92 -5.92
CA ARG A 156 -10.63 2.68 -5.56
C ARG A 156 -9.43 1.78 -5.34
N ILE A 157 -9.66 0.61 -4.73
CA ILE A 157 -8.60 -0.36 -4.46
C ILE A 157 -8.07 -0.95 -5.76
N VAL A 158 -8.97 -1.43 -6.64
CA VAL A 158 -8.55 -2.08 -7.89
C VAL A 158 -8.10 -1.12 -8.99
N SER A 159 -8.30 0.18 -8.82
CA SER A 159 -7.79 1.19 -9.76
C SER A 159 -6.28 1.04 -9.95
N ARG A 160 -5.83 0.95 -11.21
CA ARG A 160 -4.42 0.75 -11.58
C ARG A 160 -3.78 -0.58 -11.15
N LEU A 161 -4.57 -1.56 -10.73
CA LEU A 161 -4.04 -2.91 -10.50
C LEU A 161 -3.83 -3.69 -11.82
N GLU A 162 -4.35 -3.21 -12.93
CA GLU A 162 -4.06 -3.74 -14.27
C GLU A 162 -2.59 -3.64 -14.68
N GLU A 163 -1.79 -2.85 -13.97
CA GLU A 163 -0.35 -2.73 -14.17
C GLU A 163 0.45 -3.93 -13.61
N PHE A 164 -0.20 -4.84 -12.89
CA PHE A 164 0.43 -6.00 -12.24
C PHE A 164 -0.01 -7.31 -12.88
N LYS A 165 0.85 -8.34 -12.78
CA LYS A 165 0.51 -9.72 -13.19
C LYS A 165 -0.12 -10.51 -12.04
N GLU A 166 0.25 -10.17 -10.81
CA GLU A 166 -0.30 -10.80 -9.61
C GLU A 166 -0.63 -9.75 -8.54
N VAL A 167 -1.82 -9.87 -7.96
CA VAL A 167 -2.27 -9.03 -6.84
C VAL A 167 -2.63 -9.93 -5.67
N ILE A 168 -1.94 -9.74 -4.56
CA ILE A 168 -2.22 -10.43 -3.30
C ILE A 168 -3.08 -9.51 -2.45
N PHE A 169 -4.29 -9.92 -2.12
CA PHE A 169 -5.13 -9.26 -1.13
C PHE A 169 -4.91 -9.90 0.24
N ASP A 170 -4.37 -9.15 1.18
CA ASP A 170 -4.16 -9.60 2.55
C ASP A 170 -5.32 -9.12 3.44
N PHE A 171 -6.11 -10.08 3.90
CA PHE A 171 -7.28 -9.86 4.75
C PHE A 171 -6.98 -9.99 6.26
N SER A 172 -5.71 -9.91 6.66
CA SER A 172 -5.37 -9.84 8.09
C SER A 172 -6.20 -8.76 8.77
N GLU A 173 -6.81 -9.11 9.92
CA GLU A 173 -7.64 -8.21 10.72
C GLU A 173 -8.91 -7.66 9.99
N ILE A 174 -9.38 -8.34 8.96
CA ILE A 174 -10.67 -8.07 8.31
C ILE A 174 -11.62 -9.21 8.69
N ASP A 175 -12.64 -8.88 9.47
CA ASP A 175 -13.59 -9.87 9.96
C ASP A 175 -14.75 -10.11 9.00
N PHE A 176 -15.15 -9.10 8.25
CA PHE A 176 -16.31 -9.11 7.38
C PHE A 176 -16.04 -8.43 6.03
N MET A 177 -16.74 -8.88 4.99
CA MET A 177 -16.72 -8.23 3.67
C MET A 177 -18.11 -8.27 3.04
N GLY A 178 -18.59 -7.12 2.58
CA GLY A 178 -19.88 -7.02 1.90
C GLY A 178 -19.87 -7.59 0.49
N GLN A 179 -21.02 -8.14 0.07
CA GLN A 179 -21.16 -8.76 -1.25
C GLN A 179 -20.81 -7.80 -2.41
N GLY A 180 -21.24 -6.53 -2.33
CA GLY A 180 -20.96 -5.55 -3.38
C GLY A 180 -19.48 -5.24 -3.53
N PHE A 181 -18.74 -5.24 -2.43
CA PHE A 181 -17.30 -5.08 -2.42
C PHE A 181 -16.59 -6.30 -3.02
N ALA A 182 -16.93 -7.50 -2.55
CA ALA A 182 -16.38 -8.76 -3.05
C ALA A 182 -16.63 -8.94 -4.55
N ASP A 183 -17.87 -8.68 -5.00
CA ASP A 183 -18.29 -8.77 -6.39
C ASP A 183 -17.45 -7.85 -7.31
N GLU A 184 -17.19 -6.63 -6.90
CA GLU A 184 -16.39 -5.68 -7.70
C GLU A 184 -14.94 -6.16 -7.90
N ILE A 185 -14.32 -6.78 -6.88
CA ILE A 185 -12.94 -7.29 -6.98
C ILE A 185 -12.90 -8.64 -7.67
N PHE A 186 -13.59 -9.63 -7.11
CA PHE A 186 -13.39 -11.04 -7.47
C PHE A 186 -14.21 -11.52 -8.66
N ARG A 187 -15.16 -10.72 -9.13
CA ARG A 187 -15.91 -10.98 -10.35
C ARG A 187 -15.72 -9.87 -11.40
N VAL A 188 -16.08 -8.63 -11.08
CA VAL A 188 -16.09 -7.56 -12.09
C VAL A 188 -14.69 -7.21 -12.58
N PHE A 189 -13.76 -6.95 -11.66
CA PHE A 189 -12.36 -6.67 -12.01
C PHE A 189 -11.69 -7.90 -12.63
N GLN A 190 -11.84 -9.08 -12.03
CA GLN A 190 -11.23 -10.31 -12.54
C GLN A 190 -11.72 -10.65 -13.96
N ASN A 191 -13.00 -10.46 -14.28
CA ASN A 191 -13.52 -10.70 -15.63
C ASN A 191 -12.99 -9.71 -16.68
N ARG A 192 -12.67 -8.48 -16.26
CA ARG A 192 -12.05 -7.48 -17.15
C ARG A 192 -10.56 -7.72 -17.35
N HIS A 193 -9.92 -8.34 -16.39
CA HIS A 193 -8.47 -8.60 -16.36
C HIS A 193 -8.19 -10.07 -16.04
N PRO A 194 -8.56 -11.00 -16.93
CA PRO A 194 -8.46 -12.46 -16.67
C PRO A 194 -7.00 -12.92 -16.55
N ASP A 195 -6.06 -12.17 -17.11
CA ASP A 195 -4.63 -12.48 -17.08
C ASP A 195 -3.96 -12.12 -15.75
N ILE A 196 -4.65 -11.38 -14.89
CA ILE A 196 -4.13 -11.03 -13.56
C ILE A 196 -4.49 -12.12 -12.56
N VAL A 197 -3.48 -12.65 -11.89
CA VAL A 197 -3.68 -13.61 -10.81
C VAL A 197 -4.08 -12.88 -9.52
N LEU A 198 -5.29 -13.17 -9.01
CA LEU A 198 -5.73 -12.67 -7.70
C LEU A 198 -5.51 -13.73 -6.63
N THR A 199 -4.59 -13.45 -5.72
CA THR A 199 -4.28 -14.30 -4.56
C THR A 199 -4.91 -13.70 -3.30
N VAL A 200 -5.41 -14.54 -2.41
CA VAL A 200 -6.05 -14.14 -1.14
C VAL A 200 -5.27 -14.75 0.00
N ASN A 201 -4.79 -13.91 0.90
CA ASN A 201 -4.08 -14.30 2.11
C ASN A 201 -4.89 -13.93 3.36
N ASN A 202 -4.77 -14.75 4.41
CA ASN A 202 -5.28 -14.49 5.76
C ASN A 202 -6.80 -14.19 5.82
N ALA A 203 -7.58 -14.67 4.87
CA ALA A 203 -9.03 -14.56 4.92
C ALA A 203 -9.60 -15.54 5.96
N ASN A 204 -10.47 -15.06 6.84
CA ASN A 204 -11.27 -15.91 7.72
C ASN A 204 -12.37 -16.64 6.93
N GLU A 205 -13.14 -17.52 7.59
CA GLU A 205 -14.19 -18.31 6.95
C GLU A 205 -15.28 -17.44 6.32
N GLU A 206 -15.66 -16.33 6.96
CA GLU A 206 -16.70 -15.42 6.46
C GLU A 206 -16.28 -14.70 5.21
N VAL A 207 -15.07 -14.12 5.19
CA VAL A 207 -14.48 -13.47 4.02
C VAL A 207 -14.29 -14.47 2.89
N ALA A 208 -13.74 -15.66 3.16
CA ALA A 208 -13.53 -16.70 2.17
C ALA A 208 -14.87 -17.20 1.57
N GLY A 209 -15.88 -17.39 2.41
CA GLY A 209 -17.23 -17.75 1.99
C GLY A 209 -17.87 -16.71 1.06
N MET A 210 -17.70 -15.42 1.36
CA MET A 210 -18.19 -14.33 0.51
C MET A 210 -17.48 -14.31 -0.85
N ILE A 211 -16.17 -14.55 -0.90
CA ILE A 211 -15.41 -14.62 -2.15
C ILE A 211 -15.92 -15.80 -3.01
N GLN A 212 -16.13 -16.96 -2.42
CA GLN A 212 -16.69 -18.12 -3.13
C GLN A 212 -18.09 -17.84 -3.65
N HIS A 213 -18.95 -17.22 -2.84
CA HIS A 213 -20.31 -16.85 -3.23
C HIS A 213 -20.35 -15.99 -4.50
N VAL A 214 -19.54 -14.93 -4.56
CA VAL A 214 -19.53 -14.01 -5.73
C VAL A 214 -18.90 -14.65 -6.96
N LYS A 215 -17.92 -15.55 -6.80
CA LYS A 215 -17.32 -16.30 -7.92
C LYS A 215 -18.31 -17.31 -8.52
N SER A 216 -19.10 -17.98 -7.68
CA SER A 216 -20.08 -18.97 -8.13
C SER A 216 -21.26 -18.34 -8.88
N ASN A 217 -21.71 -17.16 -8.46
CA ASN A 217 -22.82 -16.45 -9.09
C ASN A 217 -22.44 -15.74 -10.41
N GLY A 218 -21.19 -15.74 -10.80
CA GLY A 218 -20.70 -15.18 -12.06
C GLY A 218 -20.70 -16.13 -13.25
N ASN A 219 -21.04 -17.39 -13.08
CA ASN A 219 -21.05 -18.43 -14.11
C ASN A 219 -22.44 -18.68 -14.73
N HIS A 220 -23.34 -17.71 -14.66
CA HIS A 220 -24.66 -17.77 -15.34
C HIS A 220 -24.79 -16.70 -16.40
#